data_982c8aa1c63628c9f40c6564cd37bc37
#
_entry.id   982c8aa1c63628c9f40c6564cd37bc37
#
_cell.length_a   1.000
_cell.length_b   1.000
_cell.length_c   1.000
_cell.angle_alpha   90.00
_cell.angle_beta   90.00
_cell.angle_gamma   90.00
#
_symmetry.space_group_name_H-M   'P 1'
#
loop_
_entity.id
_entity.type
_entity.pdbx_description
1 polymer ?
#
loop_
_entity_poly.entity_id
_entity_poly.type
_entity_poly.pdbx_seq_one_letter_code
_entity_poly.pdbx_strand_id
1 'polypeptide(L)'
;MGLEQHPGGGLTVWAYRLVAPYTFERVDIPEKTSECLGDRQVLLHFLAAGICGSDLPGFRGAKGRLAGDTGLSAAEMDGFPIHEVVGEVIASRHRSHGVGDRVVGWASGFDGLMEYVVTDGDGLAPYDPALTPQHAVALQPLACVLYALEQLPSLKGSHIAVVGQEPIGLLFSYVAKAFGARQVTGVDPIDRGGIGEEFGVDTIVRATSDRWVSHLDASDRPEIVIEAVGHQVATLGHAIEATAFGGTVLYFGVPDDDSYPISMRTMLRNNLTLKSGVTLDRRRVLRAANEFARKHPELLTAYVTHTFGVDEVQAAFELACRPTPERIKIAIVE
;
A
#
# COMPACT_ATOMS: atom_id res chain seq x y z
N MET A 1 26.97 6.50 -19.05
CA MET A 1 25.81 6.95 -19.84
C MET A 1 25.91 8.46 -20.00
N GLY A 2 25.83 9.00 -21.23
CA GLY A 2 26.10 10.42 -21.49
C GLY A 2 24.93 11.29 -21.01
N LEU A 3 25.24 12.32 -20.27
CA LEU A 3 24.31 13.37 -19.88
C LEU A 3 24.02 14.25 -21.11
N GLU A 4 22.82 14.23 -21.64
CA GLU A 4 22.38 15.17 -22.68
C GLU A 4 22.01 16.50 -22.03
N GLN A 5 22.57 17.60 -22.54
CA GLN A 5 22.29 18.96 -22.07
C GLN A 5 21.09 19.55 -22.84
N HIS A 6 20.08 19.97 -22.12
CA HIS A 6 18.97 20.77 -22.66
C HIS A 6 19.45 22.18 -23.08
N PRO A 7 18.78 22.87 -24.04
CA PRO A 7 19.13 24.21 -24.51
C PRO A 7 19.18 25.31 -23.44
N GLY A 8 18.84 25.02 -22.19
CA GLY A 8 18.92 25.91 -21.03
C GLY A 8 20.08 25.65 -20.09
N GLY A 9 21.00 24.71 -20.38
CA GLY A 9 22.23 24.48 -19.60
C GLY A 9 22.08 23.72 -18.28
N GLY A 10 20.89 23.21 -17.93
CA GLY A 10 20.64 22.37 -16.76
C GLY A 10 20.81 20.88 -17.06
N LEU A 11 21.17 20.09 -16.03
CA LEU A 11 21.17 18.63 -16.10
C LEU A 11 19.72 18.12 -16.20
N THR A 12 19.51 17.05 -16.97
CA THR A 12 18.21 16.35 -17.05
C THR A 12 18.31 15.01 -16.35
N VAL A 13 17.19 14.59 -15.79
CA VAL A 13 17.03 13.35 -15.03
C VAL A 13 15.79 12.62 -15.51
N TRP A 14 15.76 11.30 -15.27
CA TRP A 14 14.63 10.51 -15.72
C TRP A 14 13.37 10.69 -14.89
N ALA A 15 12.23 10.63 -15.55
CA ALA A 15 10.91 10.45 -14.94
C ALA A 15 10.04 9.57 -15.84
N TYR A 16 8.98 9.02 -15.29
CA TYR A 16 7.95 8.34 -16.06
C TYR A 16 6.67 9.16 -16.09
N ARG A 17 6.03 9.17 -17.23
CA ARG A 17 4.76 9.87 -17.47
C ARG A 17 3.74 8.87 -17.99
N LEU A 18 2.55 8.83 -17.40
CA LEU A 18 1.44 8.01 -17.87
C LEU A 18 0.70 8.74 -19.01
N VAL A 19 1.20 8.56 -20.24
CA VAL A 19 0.73 9.32 -21.43
C VAL A 19 -0.62 8.85 -21.96
N ALA A 20 -1.02 7.62 -21.65
CA ALA A 20 -2.35 7.07 -21.93
C ALA A 20 -2.66 5.97 -20.92
N PRO A 21 -3.93 5.55 -20.77
CA PRO A 21 -4.26 4.37 -19.97
C PRO A 21 -3.37 3.19 -20.34
N TYR A 22 -2.77 2.54 -19.32
CA TYR A 22 -1.85 1.42 -19.45
C TYR A 22 -0.53 1.72 -20.19
N THR A 23 -0.15 3.00 -20.39
CA THR A 23 1.03 3.34 -21.21
C THR A 23 1.91 4.36 -20.52
N PHE A 24 3.09 3.93 -20.09
CA PHE A 24 4.14 4.81 -19.61
C PHE A 24 5.10 5.22 -20.73
N GLU A 25 5.60 6.43 -20.62
CA GLU A 25 6.73 6.94 -21.40
C GLU A 25 7.79 7.45 -20.42
N ARG A 26 9.05 7.06 -20.67
CA ARG A 26 10.21 7.65 -19.99
C ARG A 26 10.53 8.98 -20.62
N VAL A 27 10.64 10.01 -19.80
CA VAL A 27 10.91 11.39 -20.23
C VAL A 27 12.11 11.94 -19.48
N ASP A 28 12.82 12.88 -20.09
CA ASP A 28 13.86 13.65 -19.44
C ASP A 28 13.27 14.97 -18.94
N ILE A 29 13.42 15.21 -17.65
CA ILE A 29 12.93 16.43 -17.00
C ILE A 29 14.10 17.21 -16.39
N PRO A 30 13.97 18.51 -16.14
CA PRO A 30 14.99 19.28 -15.44
C PRO A 30 15.26 18.71 -14.06
N GLU A 31 16.55 18.60 -13.69
CA GLU A 31 16.95 18.17 -12.35
C GLU A 31 16.30 19.06 -11.27
N LYS A 32 15.70 18.43 -10.28
CA LYS A 32 15.19 19.12 -9.08
C LYS A 32 16.33 19.41 -8.11
N THR A 33 16.38 20.63 -7.58
CA THR A 33 17.40 21.08 -6.63
C THR A 33 16.80 21.44 -5.28
N SER A 34 17.62 21.78 -4.30
CA SER A 34 17.18 22.28 -2.99
C SER A 34 16.30 23.55 -3.07
N GLU A 35 16.33 24.28 -4.18
CA GLU A 35 15.52 25.48 -4.41
C GLU A 35 14.03 25.12 -4.62
N CYS A 36 13.75 23.91 -5.12
CA CYS A 36 12.39 23.40 -5.31
C CYS A 36 11.67 23.02 -4.00
N LEU A 37 12.41 22.97 -2.87
CA LEU A 37 11.85 22.53 -1.60
C LEU A 37 10.99 23.61 -0.93
N GLY A 38 9.77 23.27 -0.59
CA GLY A 38 8.92 23.97 0.36
C GLY A 38 9.34 23.69 1.81
N ASP A 39 8.61 24.31 2.74
CA ASP A 39 8.80 24.05 4.18
C ASP A 39 8.58 22.57 4.51
N ARG A 40 9.47 22.00 5.36
CA ARG A 40 9.44 20.60 5.82
C ARG A 40 9.60 19.53 4.73
N GLN A 41 9.87 19.92 3.48
CA GLN A 41 10.13 18.99 2.40
C GLN A 41 11.57 18.51 2.37
N VAL A 42 11.75 17.35 1.75
CA VAL A 42 13.03 16.74 1.43
C VAL A 42 13.08 16.39 -0.05
N LEU A 43 14.27 16.40 -0.62
CA LEU A 43 14.57 15.89 -1.95
C LEU A 43 15.27 14.54 -1.79
N LEU A 44 14.69 13.52 -2.37
CA LEU A 44 15.20 12.15 -2.37
C LEU A 44 15.82 11.82 -3.72
N HIS A 45 16.98 11.19 -3.73
CA HIS A 45 17.44 10.38 -4.85
C HIS A 45 16.74 9.01 -4.75
N PHE A 46 16.15 8.56 -5.83
CA PHE A 46 15.39 7.31 -5.90
C PHE A 46 16.30 6.10 -5.64
N LEU A 47 15.83 5.15 -4.84
CA LEU A 47 16.49 3.85 -4.63
C LEU A 47 15.54 2.70 -4.95
N ALA A 48 14.25 2.85 -4.57
CA ALA A 48 13.21 1.87 -4.89
C ALA A 48 11.82 2.49 -4.73
N ALA A 49 10.84 1.87 -5.38
CA ALA A 49 9.43 2.17 -5.21
C ALA A 49 8.60 0.87 -5.15
N GLY A 50 7.44 0.92 -4.50
CA GLY A 50 6.50 -0.20 -4.44
C GLY A 50 5.23 0.09 -5.21
N ILE A 51 4.78 -0.88 -6.01
CA ILE A 51 3.45 -0.79 -6.63
C ILE A 51 2.39 -1.20 -5.61
N CYS A 52 1.43 -0.32 -5.38
CA CYS A 52 0.26 -0.56 -4.54
C CYS A 52 -1.00 -0.83 -5.38
N GLY A 53 -1.96 -1.56 -4.83
CA GLY A 53 -3.26 -1.75 -5.49
C GLY A 53 -3.97 -0.43 -5.80
N SER A 54 -3.77 0.60 -4.97
CA SER A 54 -4.31 1.95 -5.16
C SER A 54 -3.68 2.74 -6.32
N ASP A 55 -2.52 2.33 -6.84
CA ASP A 55 -1.90 2.96 -8.01
C ASP A 55 -2.55 2.48 -9.33
N LEU A 56 -3.15 1.29 -9.31
CA LEU A 56 -3.66 0.62 -10.50
C LEU A 56 -4.85 1.33 -11.15
N PRO A 57 -5.81 1.93 -10.43
CA PRO A 57 -6.85 2.75 -11.06
C PRO A 57 -6.26 3.91 -11.89
N GLY A 58 -5.24 4.60 -11.37
CA GLY A 58 -4.52 5.64 -12.11
C GLY A 58 -3.90 5.10 -13.40
N PHE A 59 -3.16 4.00 -13.30
CA PHE A 59 -2.55 3.33 -14.45
C PHE A 59 -3.59 2.89 -15.52
N ARG A 60 -4.77 2.44 -15.08
CA ARG A 60 -5.89 2.06 -15.96
C ARG A 60 -6.63 3.26 -16.57
N GLY A 61 -6.26 4.49 -16.19
CA GLY A 61 -6.88 5.71 -16.72
C GLY A 61 -8.17 6.11 -16.00
N ALA A 62 -8.40 5.64 -14.79
CA ALA A 62 -9.50 6.14 -13.97
C ALA A 62 -9.30 7.64 -13.70
N LYS A 63 -10.29 8.45 -14.06
CA LYS A 63 -10.25 9.90 -13.85
C LYS A 63 -10.33 10.20 -12.36
N GLY A 64 -9.28 10.82 -11.88
CA GLY A 64 -9.18 11.64 -10.70
C GLY A 64 -9.76 11.11 -9.40
N ARG A 65 -8.91 10.72 -8.46
CA ARG A 65 -9.14 10.81 -7.00
C ARG A 65 -7.85 10.58 -6.22
N LEU A 66 -6.84 9.97 -6.86
CA LEU A 66 -5.54 9.76 -6.22
C LEU A 66 -4.57 10.91 -6.45
N ALA A 67 -4.72 11.61 -7.58
CA ALA A 67 -3.83 12.73 -7.95
C ALA A 67 -4.06 14.03 -7.13
N GLY A 68 -4.93 14.00 -6.12
CA GLY A 68 -5.34 15.21 -5.41
C GLY A 68 -6.03 16.22 -6.34
N ASP A 69 -6.49 17.32 -5.80
CA ASP A 69 -7.15 18.43 -6.55
C ASP A 69 -6.11 19.30 -7.30
N THR A 70 -5.12 18.69 -7.95
CA THR A 70 -4.08 19.45 -8.69
C THR A 70 -4.60 20.05 -9.96
N GLY A 71 -5.75 19.60 -10.46
CA GLY A 71 -6.31 20.01 -11.75
C GLY A 71 -5.53 19.49 -12.97
N LEU A 72 -4.43 18.75 -12.76
CA LEU A 72 -3.61 18.18 -13.82
C LEU A 72 -4.15 16.79 -14.23
N SER A 73 -4.01 16.46 -15.51
CA SER A 73 -4.21 15.09 -15.99
C SER A 73 -3.02 14.21 -15.63
N ALA A 74 -3.20 12.88 -15.58
CA ALA A 74 -2.11 11.95 -15.36
C ALA A 74 -0.95 12.12 -16.35
N ALA A 75 -1.26 12.54 -17.59
CA ALA A 75 -0.27 12.79 -18.63
C ALA A 75 0.55 14.08 -18.41
N GLU A 76 0.14 14.94 -17.49
CA GLU A 76 0.86 16.16 -17.09
C GLU A 76 1.62 15.98 -15.78
N MET A 77 1.54 14.78 -15.13
CA MET A 77 2.18 14.49 -13.86
C MET A 77 3.38 13.57 -14.07
N ASP A 78 4.58 14.09 -13.86
CA ASP A 78 5.79 13.28 -13.85
C ASP A 78 5.82 12.40 -12.59
N GLY A 79 6.20 11.12 -12.76
CA GLY A 79 6.35 10.18 -11.64
C GLY A 79 5.06 9.51 -11.14
N PHE A 80 3.88 9.92 -11.66
CA PHE A 80 2.59 9.35 -11.27
C PHE A 80 2.44 7.88 -11.75
N PRO A 81 1.80 6.97 -10.98
CA PRO A 81 0.98 7.16 -9.78
C PRO A 81 1.62 6.70 -8.45
N ILE A 82 2.91 6.44 -8.41
CA ILE A 82 3.56 5.80 -7.26
C ILE A 82 3.60 6.72 -6.03
N HIS A 83 3.24 6.13 -4.88
CA HIS A 83 3.32 6.82 -3.59
C HIS A 83 4.17 6.10 -2.53
N GLU A 84 4.61 4.86 -2.74
CA GLU A 84 5.52 4.14 -1.85
C GLU A 84 6.95 4.29 -2.35
N VAL A 85 7.82 4.95 -1.58
CA VAL A 85 9.19 5.25 -2.02
C VAL A 85 10.23 4.93 -0.97
N VAL A 86 11.40 4.55 -1.44
CA VAL A 86 12.66 4.46 -0.70
C VAL A 86 13.67 5.32 -1.42
N GLY A 87 14.38 6.16 -0.69
CA GLY A 87 15.37 7.06 -1.29
C GLY A 87 16.44 7.49 -0.31
N GLU A 88 17.49 8.12 -0.86
CA GLU A 88 18.53 8.80 -0.11
C GLU A 88 18.25 10.30 -0.12
N VAL A 89 18.30 10.95 1.04
CA VAL A 89 18.09 12.40 1.18
C VAL A 89 19.28 13.13 0.58
N ILE A 90 19.08 13.92 -0.46
CA ILE A 90 20.12 14.76 -1.08
C ILE A 90 19.96 16.24 -0.75
N ALA A 91 18.77 16.67 -0.34
CA ALA A 91 18.54 17.98 0.26
C ALA A 91 17.34 17.93 1.22
N SER A 92 17.36 18.77 2.27
CA SER A 92 16.31 18.76 3.29
C SER A 92 16.05 20.14 3.86
N ARG A 93 14.76 20.49 4.00
CA ARG A 93 14.26 21.57 4.86
C ARG A 93 13.51 21.00 6.07
N HIS A 94 13.68 19.72 6.35
CA HIS A 94 13.03 19.04 7.46
C HIS A 94 14.04 18.78 8.59
N ARG A 95 13.70 19.17 9.83
CA ARG A 95 14.58 19.09 11.00
C ARG A 95 15.10 17.69 11.39
N SER A 96 14.41 16.64 10.95
CA SER A 96 14.70 15.25 11.35
C SER A 96 15.33 14.41 10.25
N HIS A 97 15.61 14.98 9.07
CA HIS A 97 16.25 14.30 7.96
C HIS A 97 17.45 15.09 7.49
N GLY A 98 18.61 14.45 7.49
CA GLY A 98 19.87 14.99 6.98
C GLY A 98 20.23 14.42 5.62
N VAL A 99 21.11 15.12 4.90
CA VAL A 99 21.70 14.60 3.64
C VAL A 99 22.43 13.30 3.92
N GLY A 100 22.21 12.28 3.08
CA GLY A 100 22.76 10.94 3.22
C GLY A 100 21.87 9.98 4.04
N ASP A 101 20.76 10.45 4.66
CA ASP A 101 19.82 9.56 5.32
C ASP A 101 19.10 8.69 4.28
N ARG A 102 19.06 7.39 4.51
CA ARG A 102 18.23 6.47 3.74
C ARG A 102 16.87 6.33 4.42
N VAL A 103 15.81 6.64 3.69
CA VAL A 103 14.45 6.74 4.22
C VAL A 103 13.45 5.97 3.37
N VAL A 104 12.36 5.57 4.02
CA VAL A 104 11.18 4.96 3.39
C VAL A 104 9.93 5.73 3.79
N GLY A 105 8.93 5.75 2.92
CA GLY A 105 7.61 6.30 3.24
C GLY A 105 6.79 6.69 2.01
N TRP A 106 6.17 7.85 2.06
CA TRP A 106 5.22 8.31 1.04
C TRP A 106 5.82 9.38 0.13
N ALA A 107 5.70 9.21 -1.20
CA ALA A 107 5.75 10.32 -2.15
C ALA A 107 4.41 11.07 -2.06
N SER A 108 4.42 12.24 -1.44
CA SER A 108 3.20 12.99 -1.10
C SER A 108 2.44 13.49 -2.33
N GLY A 109 3.11 13.64 -3.47
CA GLY A 109 2.55 14.02 -4.76
C GLY A 109 2.08 12.86 -5.61
N PHE A 110 2.16 11.60 -5.14
CA PHE A 110 1.99 10.41 -5.98
C PHE A 110 2.92 10.40 -7.20
N ASP A 111 4.10 10.97 -7.04
CA ASP A 111 5.09 11.26 -8.08
C ASP A 111 6.40 10.48 -7.86
N GLY A 112 6.30 9.26 -7.35
CA GLY A 112 7.47 8.46 -6.95
C GLY A 112 8.26 7.80 -8.07
N LEU A 113 7.79 7.83 -9.35
CA LEU A 113 8.52 7.25 -10.49
C LEU A 113 9.41 8.27 -11.18
N MET A 114 10.37 8.83 -10.47
CA MET A 114 11.37 9.77 -10.99
C MET A 114 12.66 9.70 -10.18
N GLU A 115 13.77 10.10 -10.79
CA GLU A 115 15.11 10.05 -10.20
C GLU A 115 15.22 10.89 -8.92
N TYR A 116 14.56 12.07 -8.91
CA TYR A 116 14.54 12.96 -7.75
C TYR A 116 13.10 13.27 -7.32
N VAL A 117 12.73 12.79 -6.13
CA VAL A 117 11.38 12.93 -5.56
C VAL A 117 11.37 14.00 -4.48
N VAL A 118 10.53 15.02 -4.63
CA VAL A 118 10.26 16.01 -3.57
C VAL A 118 9.07 15.54 -2.75
N THR A 119 9.25 15.39 -1.43
CA THR A 119 8.15 14.92 -0.59
C THR A 119 8.17 15.54 0.81
N ASP A 120 7.04 15.41 1.55
CA ASP A 120 6.94 15.85 2.94
C ASP A 120 7.76 14.93 3.85
N GLY A 121 8.70 15.50 4.59
CA GLY A 121 9.55 14.78 5.51
C GLY A 121 8.81 14.12 6.68
N ASP A 122 7.60 14.56 7.04
CA ASP A 122 6.79 13.86 8.05
C ASP A 122 6.22 12.54 7.56
N GLY A 123 6.17 12.35 6.24
CA GLY A 123 5.81 11.09 5.62
C GLY A 123 6.92 10.05 5.56
N LEU A 124 8.11 10.34 6.09
CA LEU A 124 9.30 9.52 5.95
C LEU A 124 9.88 9.09 7.32
N ALA A 125 10.56 7.95 7.32
CA ALA A 125 11.41 7.52 8.44
C ALA A 125 12.64 6.77 7.91
N PRO A 126 13.80 6.85 8.63
CA PRO A 126 14.92 5.97 8.38
C PRO A 126 14.50 4.50 8.57
N TYR A 127 15.08 3.61 7.76
CA TYR A 127 14.89 2.18 7.88
C TYR A 127 16.18 1.46 8.29
N ASP A 128 16.06 0.18 8.69
CA ASP A 128 17.20 -0.64 9.09
C ASP A 128 18.20 -0.77 7.92
N PRO A 129 19.47 -0.33 8.08
CA PRO A 129 20.47 -0.40 7.01
C PRO A 129 20.80 -1.84 6.56
N ALA A 130 20.40 -2.86 7.31
CA ALA A 130 20.49 -4.25 6.90
C ALA A 130 19.48 -4.63 5.81
N LEU A 131 18.41 -3.85 5.63
CA LEU A 131 17.43 -4.05 4.56
C LEU A 131 17.95 -3.46 3.25
N THR A 132 17.77 -4.22 2.17
CA THR A 132 17.95 -3.68 0.82
C THR A 132 16.78 -2.74 0.46
N PRO A 133 16.95 -1.77 -0.45
CA PRO A 133 15.87 -0.85 -0.83
C PRO A 133 14.60 -1.56 -1.29
N GLN A 134 14.71 -2.65 -2.08
CA GLN A 134 13.56 -3.42 -2.54
C GLN A 134 12.75 -4.04 -1.40
N HIS A 135 13.38 -4.44 -0.28
CA HIS A 135 12.66 -4.97 0.87
C HIS A 135 12.17 -3.85 1.79
N ALA A 136 12.91 -2.75 1.90
CA ALA A 136 12.52 -1.60 2.71
C ALA A 136 11.20 -0.97 2.24
N VAL A 137 10.88 -1.04 0.95
CA VAL A 137 9.62 -0.52 0.39
C VAL A 137 8.38 -1.11 1.07
N ALA A 138 8.46 -2.35 1.54
CA ALA A 138 7.36 -3.04 2.23
C ALA A 138 7.04 -2.46 3.63
N LEU A 139 7.92 -1.63 4.18
CA LEU A 139 7.67 -0.97 5.47
C LEU A 139 6.53 0.05 5.40
N GLN A 140 6.30 0.67 4.23
CA GLN A 140 5.22 1.64 4.07
C GLN A 140 3.84 0.97 4.19
N PRO A 141 3.47 -0.08 3.41
CA PRO A 141 2.20 -0.77 3.58
C PRO A 141 2.09 -1.47 4.95
N LEU A 142 3.19 -2.01 5.50
CA LEU A 142 3.20 -2.58 6.85
C LEU A 142 2.85 -1.51 7.91
N ALA A 143 3.36 -0.29 7.77
CA ALA A 143 3.00 0.82 8.65
C ALA A 143 1.51 1.17 8.58
N CYS A 144 0.90 1.12 7.39
CA CYS A 144 -0.54 1.32 7.21
C CYS A 144 -1.35 0.23 7.94
N VAL A 145 -0.95 -1.03 7.81
CA VAL A 145 -1.60 -2.16 8.49
C VAL A 145 -1.49 -2.04 10.00
N LEU A 146 -0.30 -1.75 10.53
CA LEU A 146 -0.10 -1.57 11.97
C LEU A 146 -0.98 -0.43 12.51
N TYR A 147 -1.00 0.72 11.84
CA TYR A 147 -1.84 1.85 12.23
C TYR A 147 -3.34 1.49 12.25
N ALA A 148 -3.81 0.78 11.23
CA ALA A 148 -5.21 0.38 11.13
C ALA A 148 -5.60 -0.60 12.25
N LEU A 149 -4.74 -1.57 12.55
CA LEU A 149 -4.97 -2.56 13.62
C LEU A 149 -4.93 -1.94 15.02
N GLU A 150 -4.12 -0.89 15.24
CA GLU A 150 -4.13 -0.12 16.50
C GLU A 150 -5.49 0.53 16.80
N GLN A 151 -6.32 0.76 15.78
CA GLN A 151 -7.66 1.35 15.95
C GLN A 151 -8.72 0.33 16.35
N LEU A 152 -8.40 -0.96 16.30
CA LEU A 152 -9.33 -2.06 16.61
C LEU A 152 -9.32 -2.43 18.10
N PRO A 153 -10.34 -3.16 18.57
CA PRO A 153 -10.26 -3.87 19.84
C PRO A 153 -9.08 -4.83 19.87
N SER A 154 -8.77 -5.37 21.05
CA SER A 154 -7.69 -6.37 21.17
C SER A 154 -7.90 -7.52 20.19
N LEU A 155 -6.87 -7.82 19.40
CA LEU A 155 -6.87 -8.93 18.46
C LEU A 155 -6.60 -10.28 19.16
N LYS A 156 -6.00 -10.22 20.36
CA LYS A 156 -5.62 -11.42 21.10
C LYS A 156 -6.82 -12.28 21.45
N GLY A 157 -6.78 -13.52 21.00
CA GLY A 157 -7.82 -14.51 21.24
C GLY A 157 -9.05 -14.39 20.32
N SER A 158 -9.11 -13.38 19.44
CA SER A 158 -10.24 -13.17 18.53
C SER A 158 -10.14 -14.04 17.29
N HIS A 159 -11.28 -14.38 16.70
CA HIS A 159 -11.39 -14.85 15.32
C HIS A 159 -11.50 -13.65 14.39
N ILE A 160 -10.58 -13.55 13.44
CA ILE A 160 -10.47 -12.45 12.49
C ILE A 160 -10.64 -13.00 11.08
N ALA A 161 -11.48 -12.40 10.27
CA ALA A 161 -11.53 -12.67 8.83
C ALA A 161 -10.97 -11.48 8.05
N VAL A 162 -10.18 -11.78 7.02
CA VAL A 162 -9.64 -10.80 6.08
C VAL A 162 -10.19 -11.12 4.70
N VAL A 163 -11.05 -10.23 4.20
CA VAL A 163 -11.64 -10.31 2.87
C VAL A 163 -10.73 -9.59 1.88
N GLY A 164 -10.24 -10.34 0.88
CA GLY A 164 -9.14 -9.95 0.00
C GLY A 164 -7.79 -10.40 0.57
N GLN A 165 -7.10 -11.29 -0.15
CA GLN A 165 -5.76 -11.79 0.19
C GLN A 165 -4.71 -11.30 -0.83
N GLU A 166 -4.94 -10.14 -1.44
CA GLU A 166 -3.94 -9.36 -2.16
C GLU A 166 -2.87 -8.86 -1.16
N PRO A 167 -1.78 -8.18 -1.59
CA PRO A 167 -0.65 -7.85 -0.72
C PRO A 167 -1.03 -7.28 0.66
N ILE A 168 -1.98 -6.35 0.70
CA ILE A 168 -2.37 -5.70 1.96
C ILE A 168 -3.13 -6.66 2.88
N GLY A 169 -3.99 -7.53 2.32
CA GLY A 169 -4.73 -8.53 3.09
C GLY A 169 -3.82 -9.58 3.70
N LEU A 170 -2.77 -10.01 3.00
CA LEU A 170 -1.74 -10.90 3.54
C LEU A 170 -1.00 -10.25 4.71
N LEU A 171 -0.65 -8.96 4.62
CA LEU A 171 -0.04 -8.25 5.76
C LEU A 171 -1.00 -8.17 6.95
N PHE A 172 -2.29 -7.91 6.73
CA PHE A 172 -3.28 -7.95 7.81
C PHE A 172 -3.35 -9.32 8.47
N SER A 173 -3.37 -10.39 7.70
CA SER A 173 -3.40 -11.77 8.19
C SER A 173 -2.17 -12.07 9.04
N TYR A 174 -0.97 -11.75 8.53
CA TYR A 174 0.29 -11.96 9.24
C TYR A 174 0.34 -11.20 10.57
N VAL A 175 0.07 -9.89 10.52
CA VAL A 175 0.14 -9.03 11.72
C VAL A 175 -0.93 -9.42 12.74
N ALA A 176 -2.16 -9.75 12.30
CA ALA A 176 -3.22 -10.22 13.19
C ALA A 176 -2.80 -11.50 13.93
N LYS A 177 -2.18 -12.45 13.22
CA LYS A 177 -1.64 -13.66 13.82
C LYS A 177 -0.52 -13.37 14.80
N ALA A 178 0.44 -12.52 14.44
CA ALA A 178 1.54 -12.09 15.31
C ALA A 178 1.04 -11.37 16.57
N PHE A 179 -0.10 -10.69 16.51
CA PHE A 179 -0.75 -10.03 17.67
C PHE A 179 -1.65 -10.97 18.47
N GLY A 180 -1.63 -12.27 18.17
CA GLY A 180 -2.25 -13.33 18.97
C GLY A 180 -3.71 -13.61 18.63
N ALA A 181 -4.16 -13.32 17.41
CA ALA A 181 -5.45 -13.80 16.94
C ALA A 181 -5.54 -15.33 17.11
N ARG A 182 -6.66 -15.79 17.65
CA ARG A 182 -6.92 -17.24 17.85
C ARG A 182 -7.04 -17.94 16.50
N GLN A 183 -7.71 -17.28 15.57
CA GLN A 183 -7.97 -17.78 14.22
C GLN A 183 -7.93 -16.63 13.23
N VAL A 184 -7.30 -16.84 12.09
CA VAL A 184 -7.32 -15.94 10.94
C VAL A 184 -7.92 -16.69 9.75
N THR A 185 -9.03 -16.18 9.22
CA THR A 185 -9.69 -16.68 8.01
C THR A 185 -9.41 -15.73 6.85
N GLY A 186 -8.72 -16.21 5.83
CA GLY A 186 -8.48 -15.46 4.57
C GLY A 186 -9.55 -15.82 3.53
N VAL A 187 -10.23 -14.81 2.98
CA VAL A 187 -11.27 -14.99 1.95
C VAL A 187 -10.84 -14.33 0.66
N ASP A 188 -10.62 -15.12 -0.39
CA ASP A 188 -10.22 -14.64 -1.71
C ASP A 188 -10.62 -15.67 -2.78
N PRO A 189 -11.14 -15.27 -3.96
CA PRO A 189 -11.41 -16.19 -5.05
C PRO A 189 -10.14 -16.77 -5.69
N ILE A 190 -8.98 -16.09 -5.52
CA ILE A 190 -7.70 -16.55 -6.03
C ILE A 190 -7.10 -17.55 -5.05
N ASP A 191 -6.69 -18.70 -5.56
CA ASP A 191 -5.99 -19.69 -4.77
C ASP A 191 -4.54 -19.24 -4.52
N ARG A 192 -4.25 -18.83 -3.29
CA ARG A 192 -2.90 -18.45 -2.86
C ARG A 192 -2.08 -19.65 -2.34
N GLY A 193 -2.66 -20.87 -2.31
CA GLY A 193 -1.95 -22.07 -1.86
C GLY A 193 -1.28 -21.89 -0.51
N GLY A 194 -0.04 -22.39 -0.37
CA GLY A 194 0.76 -22.29 0.86
C GLY A 194 1.14 -20.86 1.29
N ILE A 195 1.04 -19.87 0.38
CA ILE A 195 1.33 -18.46 0.70
C ILE A 195 0.41 -17.95 1.83
N GLY A 196 -0.88 -18.28 1.80
CA GLY A 196 -1.80 -17.91 2.87
C GLY A 196 -1.34 -18.44 4.24
N GLU A 197 -0.90 -19.69 4.30
CA GLU A 197 -0.39 -20.31 5.53
C GLU A 197 0.90 -19.62 6.00
N GLU A 198 1.81 -19.30 5.09
CA GLU A 198 3.05 -18.57 5.39
C GLU A 198 2.76 -17.19 5.99
N PHE A 199 1.65 -16.55 5.56
CA PHE A 199 1.17 -15.28 6.10
C PHE A 199 0.19 -15.46 7.29
N GLY A 200 0.18 -16.62 7.95
CA GLY A 200 -0.55 -16.85 9.20
C GLY A 200 -2.05 -17.04 9.05
N VAL A 201 -2.54 -17.36 7.85
CA VAL A 201 -3.94 -17.72 7.60
C VAL A 201 -4.19 -19.16 8.06
N ASP A 202 -5.06 -19.36 9.05
CA ASP A 202 -5.42 -20.69 9.55
C ASP A 202 -6.49 -21.37 8.68
N THR A 203 -7.37 -20.59 8.05
CA THR A 203 -8.45 -21.09 7.20
C THR A 203 -8.50 -20.31 5.91
N ILE A 204 -8.25 -20.97 4.79
CA ILE A 204 -8.31 -20.36 3.45
C ILE A 204 -9.68 -20.67 2.83
N VAL A 205 -10.44 -19.62 2.54
CA VAL A 205 -11.74 -19.71 1.85
C VAL A 205 -11.56 -19.24 0.40
N ARG A 206 -11.52 -20.20 -0.53
CA ARG A 206 -11.40 -19.94 -1.98
C ARG A 206 -12.77 -19.63 -2.57
N ALA A 207 -13.29 -18.46 -2.26
CA ALA A 207 -14.61 -18.02 -2.71
C ALA A 207 -14.68 -16.50 -2.79
N THR A 208 -15.64 -16.00 -3.53
CA THR A 208 -16.08 -14.62 -3.44
C THR A 208 -16.75 -14.36 -2.09
N SER A 209 -16.73 -13.11 -1.61
CA SER A 209 -17.24 -12.74 -0.30
C SER A 209 -18.74 -13.06 -0.10
N ASP A 210 -19.56 -12.94 -1.16
CA ASP A 210 -20.98 -13.31 -1.13
C ASP A 210 -21.19 -14.83 -0.92
N ARG A 211 -20.40 -15.65 -1.62
CA ARG A 211 -20.45 -17.11 -1.45
C ARG A 211 -19.99 -17.51 -0.06
N TRP A 212 -18.93 -16.91 0.44
CA TRP A 212 -18.47 -17.16 1.80
C TRP A 212 -19.57 -16.88 2.83
N VAL A 213 -20.16 -15.69 2.79
CA VAL A 213 -21.21 -15.27 3.74
C VAL A 213 -22.42 -16.17 3.68
N SER A 214 -22.84 -16.59 2.47
CA SER A 214 -24.01 -17.46 2.30
C SER A 214 -23.86 -18.86 2.90
N HIS A 215 -22.61 -19.31 3.18
CA HIS A 215 -22.31 -20.61 3.79
C HIS A 215 -21.76 -20.47 5.22
N LEU A 216 -21.73 -19.27 5.78
CA LEU A 216 -21.16 -19.01 7.09
C LEU A 216 -22.20 -19.24 8.19
N ASP A 217 -21.98 -20.26 9.02
CA ASP A 217 -22.84 -20.54 10.16
C ASP A 217 -22.72 -19.43 11.23
N ALA A 218 -23.79 -19.22 11.98
CA ALA A 218 -23.81 -18.18 13.02
C ALA A 218 -22.74 -18.36 14.11
N SER A 219 -22.37 -19.61 14.41
CA SER A 219 -21.31 -19.97 15.37
C SER A 219 -19.90 -19.66 14.89
N ASP A 220 -19.71 -19.57 13.56
CA ASP A 220 -18.40 -19.43 12.93
C ASP A 220 -18.10 -17.98 12.50
N ARG A 221 -19.01 -17.06 12.83
CA ARG A 221 -18.84 -15.64 12.50
C ARG A 221 -17.64 -15.03 13.23
N PRO A 222 -16.73 -14.34 12.51
CA PRO A 222 -15.59 -13.69 13.12
C PRO A 222 -16.00 -12.46 13.94
N GLU A 223 -15.29 -12.23 15.05
CA GLU A 223 -15.46 -11.03 15.88
C GLU A 223 -14.95 -9.77 15.17
N ILE A 224 -13.98 -9.92 14.28
CA ILE A 224 -13.42 -8.81 13.50
C ILE A 224 -13.38 -9.22 12.04
N VAL A 225 -13.92 -8.38 11.16
CA VAL A 225 -13.80 -8.54 9.71
C VAL A 225 -13.07 -7.36 9.11
N ILE A 226 -11.98 -7.63 8.39
CA ILE A 226 -11.19 -6.62 7.68
C ILE A 226 -11.54 -6.73 6.20
N GLU A 227 -12.09 -5.66 5.65
CA GLU A 227 -12.34 -5.50 4.21
C GLU A 227 -11.10 -4.87 3.57
N ALA A 228 -10.35 -5.65 2.81
CA ALA A 228 -9.08 -5.27 2.19
C ALA A 228 -9.11 -5.31 0.64
N VAL A 229 -10.30 -5.46 0.03
CA VAL A 229 -10.49 -5.47 -1.42
C VAL A 229 -10.59 -4.05 -1.97
N GLY A 230 -11.45 -3.23 -1.37
CA GLY A 230 -11.78 -1.88 -1.87
C GLY A 230 -12.66 -1.93 -3.12
N HIS A 231 -12.15 -1.65 -4.22
CA HIS A 231 -12.69 -1.56 -5.60
C HIS A 231 -13.95 -2.39 -5.97
N GLN A 232 -14.75 -2.81 -4.98
CA GLN A 232 -16.00 -3.55 -5.12
C GLN A 232 -17.00 -3.09 -4.05
N VAL A 233 -18.07 -2.43 -4.49
CA VAL A 233 -19.10 -1.86 -3.60
C VAL A 233 -19.73 -2.91 -2.65
N ALA A 234 -19.90 -4.14 -3.12
CA ALA A 234 -20.62 -5.19 -2.38
C ALA A 234 -19.83 -5.78 -1.20
N THR A 235 -18.48 -5.76 -1.25
CA THR A 235 -17.63 -6.46 -0.26
C THR A 235 -17.79 -5.90 1.15
N LEU A 236 -18.02 -4.59 1.30
CA LEU A 236 -18.33 -3.98 2.60
C LEU A 236 -19.64 -4.53 3.19
N GLY A 237 -20.69 -4.66 2.36
CA GLY A 237 -21.96 -5.26 2.79
C GLY A 237 -21.77 -6.69 3.27
N HIS A 238 -21.02 -7.50 2.53
CA HIS A 238 -20.70 -8.88 2.90
C HIS A 238 -19.87 -8.96 4.19
N ALA A 239 -18.89 -8.06 4.37
CA ALA A 239 -18.12 -7.96 5.62
C ALA A 239 -19.02 -7.67 6.83
N ILE A 240 -19.98 -6.75 6.69
CA ILE A 240 -20.98 -6.43 7.73
C ILE A 240 -21.85 -7.66 8.04
N GLU A 241 -22.31 -8.36 7.02
CA GLU A 241 -23.15 -9.56 7.20
C GLU A 241 -22.39 -10.72 7.84
N ALA A 242 -21.11 -10.87 7.56
CA ALA A 242 -20.26 -11.93 8.11
C ALA A 242 -19.96 -11.74 9.61
N THR A 243 -19.99 -10.50 10.10
CA THR A 243 -19.48 -10.16 11.42
C THR A 243 -20.38 -10.69 12.54
N ALA A 244 -19.78 -11.25 13.60
CA ALA A 244 -20.48 -11.73 14.78
C ALA A 244 -21.19 -10.60 15.54
N PHE A 245 -22.17 -10.95 16.37
CA PHE A 245 -22.86 -9.98 17.24
C PHE A 245 -21.86 -9.23 18.13
N GLY A 246 -21.96 -7.90 18.17
CA GLY A 246 -21.05 -7.02 18.90
C GLY A 246 -19.68 -6.83 18.25
N GLY A 247 -19.46 -7.39 17.05
CA GLY A 247 -18.18 -7.36 16.38
C GLY A 247 -17.85 -6.04 15.67
N THR A 248 -16.66 -6.02 15.08
CA THR A 248 -16.11 -4.82 14.41
C THR A 248 -15.75 -5.13 12.95
N VAL A 249 -16.17 -4.27 12.04
CA VAL A 249 -15.74 -4.23 10.65
C VAL A 249 -14.72 -3.12 10.48
N LEU A 250 -13.55 -3.43 9.91
CA LEU A 250 -12.57 -2.47 9.43
C LEU A 250 -12.67 -2.39 7.91
N TYR A 251 -13.08 -1.25 7.37
CA TYR A 251 -12.99 -0.97 5.95
C TYR A 251 -11.65 -0.30 5.64
N PHE A 252 -10.80 -0.99 4.91
CA PHE A 252 -9.44 -0.53 4.59
C PHE A 252 -9.21 -0.37 3.08
N GLY A 253 -9.91 -1.13 2.25
CA GLY A 253 -9.80 -1.06 0.81
C GLY A 253 -10.08 0.34 0.26
N VAL A 254 -9.39 0.73 -0.82
CA VAL A 254 -9.63 2.04 -1.46
C VAL A 254 -10.95 1.99 -2.25
N PRO A 255 -11.91 2.89 -1.96
CA PRO A 255 -13.21 2.86 -2.62
C PRO A 255 -13.16 3.44 -4.04
N ASP A 256 -13.94 2.87 -4.96
CA ASP A 256 -14.15 3.42 -6.30
C ASP A 256 -15.24 4.50 -6.33
N ASP A 257 -16.22 4.42 -5.43
CA ASP A 257 -17.36 5.33 -5.32
C ASP A 257 -17.37 6.12 -4.01
N ASP A 258 -17.96 7.31 -4.03
CA ASP A 258 -18.11 8.17 -2.84
C ASP A 258 -19.06 7.58 -1.80
N SER A 259 -19.98 6.71 -2.22
CA SER A 259 -21.04 6.19 -1.37
C SER A 259 -21.23 4.70 -1.58
N TYR A 260 -21.15 3.94 -0.48
CA TYR A 260 -21.42 2.51 -0.49
C TYR A 260 -22.69 2.23 0.31
N PRO A 261 -23.65 1.46 -0.24
CA PRO A 261 -24.86 1.07 0.47
C PRO A 261 -24.51 0.04 1.55
N ILE A 262 -24.97 0.28 2.77
CA ILE A 262 -24.85 -0.66 3.90
C ILE A 262 -26.21 -0.93 4.55
N SER A 263 -26.39 -2.15 5.09
CA SER A 263 -27.59 -2.50 5.83
C SER A 263 -27.57 -1.92 7.26
N MET A 264 -28.17 -0.75 7.45
CA MET A 264 -28.34 -0.18 8.80
C MET A 264 -29.13 -1.08 9.74
N ARG A 265 -30.03 -1.91 9.20
CA ARG A 265 -30.75 -2.92 9.98
C ARG A 265 -29.78 -3.96 10.56
N THR A 266 -28.85 -4.46 9.74
CA THR A 266 -27.83 -5.44 10.19
C THR A 266 -26.91 -4.80 11.22
N MET A 267 -26.42 -3.58 10.98
CA MET A 267 -25.59 -2.83 11.91
C MET A 267 -26.28 -2.69 13.28
N LEU A 268 -27.53 -2.21 13.28
CA LEU A 268 -28.30 -1.99 14.52
C LEU A 268 -28.61 -3.32 15.24
N ARG A 269 -29.10 -4.34 14.52
CA ARG A 269 -29.54 -5.59 15.12
C ARG A 269 -28.42 -6.44 15.69
N ASN A 270 -27.25 -6.34 15.09
CA ASN A 270 -26.06 -7.09 15.52
C ASN A 270 -25.11 -6.25 16.38
N ASN A 271 -25.48 -5.02 16.71
CA ASN A 271 -24.66 -4.12 17.55
C ASN A 271 -23.22 -3.96 17.02
N LEU A 272 -23.07 -3.76 15.70
CA LEU A 272 -21.77 -3.74 15.02
C LEU A 272 -21.11 -2.37 15.09
N THR A 273 -19.77 -2.37 15.07
CA THR A 273 -18.94 -1.19 14.87
C THR A 273 -18.33 -1.21 13.47
N LEU A 274 -18.45 -0.11 12.73
CA LEU A 274 -17.71 0.10 11.47
C LEU A 274 -16.63 1.13 11.71
N LYS A 275 -15.40 0.79 11.31
CA LYS A 275 -14.23 1.68 11.33
C LYS A 275 -13.60 1.81 9.95
N SER A 276 -13.08 2.99 9.68
CA SER A 276 -12.28 3.30 8.49
C SER A 276 -11.37 4.48 8.79
N GLY A 277 -10.37 4.72 7.98
CA GLY A 277 -9.49 5.87 8.12
C GLY A 277 -8.20 5.74 7.33
N VAL A 278 -7.43 6.81 7.31
CA VAL A 278 -6.10 6.87 6.69
C VAL A 278 -5.01 6.92 7.75
N THR A 279 -3.79 6.58 7.38
CA THR A 279 -2.63 6.64 8.27
C THR A 279 -2.24 8.09 8.54
N LEU A 280 -2.44 8.57 9.77
CA LEU A 280 -2.18 9.95 10.17
C LEU A 280 -0.77 10.17 10.71
N ASP A 281 -0.29 9.29 11.61
CA ASP A 281 1.02 9.43 12.28
C ASP A 281 2.09 8.61 11.55
N ARG A 282 2.34 9.01 10.30
CA ARG A 282 3.15 8.26 9.32
C ARG A 282 4.53 7.91 9.85
N ARG A 283 5.26 8.89 10.40
CA ARG A 283 6.62 8.67 10.91
C ARG A 283 6.68 7.69 12.08
N ARG A 284 5.74 7.80 13.03
CA ARG A 284 5.69 6.89 14.19
C ARG A 284 5.44 5.46 13.73
N VAL A 285 4.46 5.27 12.84
CA VAL A 285 4.11 3.91 12.40
C VAL A 285 5.14 3.31 11.44
N LEU A 286 5.89 4.10 10.67
CA LEU A 286 7.04 3.61 9.92
C LEU A 286 8.15 3.08 10.86
N ARG A 287 8.41 3.76 11.97
CA ARG A 287 9.33 3.25 12.99
C ARG A 287 8.82 1.97 13.63
N ALA A 288 7.52 1.89 13.94
CA ALA A 288 6.90 0.68 14.45
C ALA A 288 6.98 -0.47 13.42
N ALA A 289 6.79 -0.20 12.13
CA ALA A 289 6.94 -1.17 11.06
C ALA A 289 8.38 -1.70 10.96
N ASN A 290 9.37 -0.81 11.08
CA ASN A 290 10.77 -1.20 11.08
C ASN A 290 11.13 -2.06 12.31
N GLU A 291 10.62 -1.73 13.50
CA GLU A 291 10.77 -2.55 14.69
C GLU A 291 10.05 -3.90 14.58
N PHE A 292 8.87 -3.94 13.96
CA PHE A 292 8.13 -5.16 13.71
C PHE A 292 8.90 -6.06 12.75
N ALA A 293 9.36 -5.52 11.62
CA ALA A 293 10.14 -6.24 10.62
C ALA A 293 11.45 -6.83 11.20
N ARG A 294 12.12 -6.12 12.11
CA ARG A 294 13.31 -6.66 12.81
C ARG A 294 13.01 -7.88 13.68
N LYS A 295 11.78 -8.02 14.18
CA LYS A 295 11.32 -9.19 14.95
C LYS A 295 10.79 -10.32 14.06
N HIS A 296 10.53 -10.01 12.80
CA HIS A 296 9.96 -10.88 11.79
C HIS A 296 10.77 -10.77 10.49
N PRO A 297 12.05 -11.15 10.49
CA PRO A 297 12.98 -10.87 9.38
C PRO A 297 12.59 -11.56 8.08
N GLU A 298 11.85 -12.68 8.16
CA GLU A 298 11.34 -13.42 7.00
C GLU A 298 10.23 -12.69 6.26
N LEU A 299 9.45 -11.85 6.96
CA LEU A 299 8.24 -11.23 6.41
C LEU A 299 8.50 -10.42 5.14
N LEU A 300 9.48 -9.51 5.17
CA LEU A 300 9.71 -8.61 4.04
C LEU A 300 10.26 -9.35 2.81
N THR A 301 11.06 -10.39 3.03
CA THR A 301 11.58 -11.24 1.95
C THR A 301 10.47 -12.08 1.32
N ALA A 302 9.57 -12.64 2.11
CA ALA A 302 8.41 -13.38 1.62
C ALA A 302 7.40 -12.45 0.92
N TYR A 303 7.28 -11.21 1.39
CA TYR A 303 6.31 -10.26 0.88
C TYR A 303 6.69 -9.66 -0.47
N VAL A 304 7.97 -9.30 -0.71
CA VAL A 304 8.43 -8.74 -1.98
C VAL A 304 8.82 -9.86 -2.93
N THR A 305 7.87 -10.26 -3.77
CA THR A 305 8.02 -11.43 -4.65
C THR A 305 8.60 -11.12 -6.02
N HIS A 306 8.51 -9.87 -6.48
CA HIS A 306 8.99 -9.47 -7.80
C HIS A 306 9.75 -8.15 -7.71
N THR A 307 10.86 -8.07 -8.45
CA THR A 307 11.68 -6.87 -8.54
C THR A 307 11.95 -6.58 -10.00
N PHE A 308 11.75 -5.33 -10.41
CA PHE A 308 11.99 -4.82 -11.76
C PHE A 308 12.96 -3.64 -11.69
N GLY A 309 13.78 -3.46 -12.71
CA GLY A 309 14.57 -2.25 -12.87
C GLY A 309 13.71 -1.05 -13.30
N VAL A 310 14.23 0.17 -13.10
CA VAL A 310 13.54 1.40 -13.56
C VAL A 310 13.24 1.40 -15.06
N ASP A 311 13.98 0.68 -15.87
CA ASP A 311 13.72 0.57 -17.31
C ASP A 311 12.56 -0.40 -17.64
N GLU A 312 12.05 -1.13 -16.64
CA GLU A 312 11.01 -2.16 -16.79
C GLU A 312 9.66 -1.74 -16.15
N VAL A 313 9.46 -0.46 -15.85
CA VAL A 313 8.25 0.09 -15.20
C VAL A 313 6.97 -0.38 -15.87
N GLN A 314 6.92 -0.36 -17.20
CA GLN A 314 5.75 -0.81 -17.98
C GLN A 314 5.40 -2.28 -17.66
N ALA A 315 6.39 -3.17 -17.71
CA ALA A 315 6.21 -4.60 -17.44
C ALA A 315 5.80 -4.86 -15.97
N ALA A 316 6.37 -4.09 -15.03
CA ALA A 316 6.01 -4.18 -13.61
C ALA A 316 4.52 -3.86 -13.36
N PHE A 317 3.99 -2.79 -13.96
CA PHE A 317 2.58 -2.41 -13.85
C PHE A 317 1.64 -3.36 -14.60
N GLU A 318 2.06 -3.89 -15.75
CA GLU A 318 1.30 -4.93 -16.47
C GLU A 318 1.16 -6.20 -15.63
N LEU A 319 2.25 -6.62 -14.96
CA LEU A 319 2.20 -7.74 -14.02
C LEU A 319 1.31 -7.41 -12.82
N ALA A 320 1.39 -6.19 -12.27
CA ALA A 320 0.56 -5.76 -11.14
C ALA A 320 -0.94 -5.82 -11.46
N CYS A 321 -1.33 -5.60 -12.72
CA CYS A 321 -2.72 -5.70 -13.16
C CYS A 321 -3.23 -7.14 -13.32
N ARG A 322 -2.35 -8.14 -13.29
CA ARG A 322 -2.72 -9.55 -13.46
C ARG A 322 -2.77 -10.24 -12.11
N PRO A 323 -3.94 -10.68 -11.63
CA PRO A 323 -4.01 -11.46 -10.40
C PRO A 323 -3.41 -12.85 -10.66
N THR A 324 -2.29 -13.14 -9.98
CA THR A 324 -1.65 -14.46 -10.01
C THR A 324 -1.39 -14.94 -8.59
N PRO A 325 -1.39 -16.27 -8.34
CA PRO A 325 -1.19 -16.82 -7.01
C PRO A 325 0.13 -16.35 -6.35
N GLU A 326 1.22 -16.33 -7.13
CA GLU A 326 2.58 -16.10 -6.62
C GLU A 326 2.93 -14.61 -6.49
N ARG A 327 2.15 -13.70 -7.10
CA ARG A 327 2.43 -12.28 -7.03
C ARG A 327 1.88 -11.68 -5.73
N ILE A 328 2.76 -11.16 -4.90
CA ILE A 328 2.41 -10.37 -3.72
C ILE A 328 2.82 -8.93 -3.98
N LYS A 329 3.99 -8.51 -3.57
CA LYS A 329 4.47 -7.14 -3.74
C LYS A 329 5.49 -7.05 -4.87
N ILE A 330 5.35 -6.02 -5.69
CA ILE A 330 6.31 -5.67 -6.74
C ILE A 330 7.09 -4.45 -6.29
N ALA A 331 8.41 -4.56 -6.34
CA ALA A 331 9.34 -3.44 -6.16
C ALA A 331 9.94 -3.03 -7.51
N ILE A 332 10.13 -1.74 -7.70
CA ILE A 332 10.92 -1.15 -8.80
C ILE A 332 12.19 -0.60 -8.16
N VAL A 333 13.35 -0.90 -8.71
CA VAL A 333 14.66 -0.50 -8.18
C VAL A 333 15.49 0.24 -9.23
N GLU A 334 16.40 1.07 -8.78
CA GLU A 334 17.39 1.74 -9.63
C GLU A 334 18.32 0.74 -10.32
#